data_c6cc4772e699f5971fab6bd948a08e3c
#
_entry.id   c6cc4772e699f5971fab6bd948a08e3c
#
_cell.length_a   1.000
_cell.length_b   1.000
_cell.length_c   1.000
_cell.angle_alpha   90.00
_cell.angle_beta   90.00
_cell.angle_gamma   90.00
#
_symmetry.space_group_name_H-M   'P 1'
#
loop_
_entity.id
_entity.type
_entity.pdbx_description
1 polymer ?
#
loop_
_entity_poly.entity_id
_entity_poly.type
_entity_poly.pdbx_seq_one_letter_code
_entity_poly.pdbx_strand_id
1 'polypeptide(L)'
;VYSYRHLPLIDFRGYKIGNNIAALLEEARMNPEFVYTTELIYTRDGEEKIFLPDSLPDSTWTFADSRTRTTATGVRHKITDFSVLDNSGNSVTDSILKDKETALVLLIASEENLQAKVLASLEPLIAERREQGLPYYAISALQGVTTQELLLEYGIDMPVYMADLKTVLTMIRSTPGLMVMKEGVVLAKYGFRDY
;
A
#
# COMPACT_ATOMS: atom_id res chain seq x y z
N VAL A 1 17.36 -16.77 -0.37
CA VAL A 1 17.99 -16.15 -1.56
C VAL A 1 17.17 -16.36 -2.82
N TYR A 2 16.53 -17.54 -3.06
CA TYR A 2 15.68 -17.80 -4.24
C TYR A 2 14.46 -16.84 -4.30
N SER A 3 13.79 -16.63 -3.18
CA SER A 3 12.54 -15.84 -3.08
C SER A 3 12.72 -14.32 -3.31
N TYR A 4 13.95 -13.81 -3.28
CA TYR A 4 14.24 -12.41 -3.62
C TYR A 4 14.43 -12.17 -5.13
N ARG A 5 14.59 -13.24 -5.90
CA ARG A 5 14.91 -13.18 -7.34
C ARG A 5 13.80 -13.71 -8.23
N HIS A 6 12.92 -14.53 -7.68
CA HIS A 6 11.78 -15.13 -8.39
C HIS A 6 10.51 -14.94 -7.58
N LEU A 7 9.39 -14.86 -8.25
CA LEU A 7 8.09 -14.85 -7.58
C LEU A 7 7.80 -16.25 -6.99
N PRO A 8 7.07 -16.33 -5.87
CA PRO A 8 6.61 -17.60 -5.33
C PRO A 8 5.62 -18.26 -6.28
N LEU A 9 5.70 -19.59 -6.43
CA LEU A 9 4.76 -20.38 -7.25
C LEU A 9 3.29 -20.21 -6.81
N ILE A 10 3.07 -19.98 -5.51
CA ILE A 10 1.74 -19.68 -4.96
C ILE A 10 1.83 -18.38 -4.16
N ASP A 11 1.04 -17.39 -4.54
CA ASP A 11 0.98 -16.10 -3.85
C ASP A 11 -0.31 -16.02 -3.02
N PHE A 12 -0.16 -16.05 -1.69
CA PHE A 12 -1.26 -15.92 -0.72
C PHE A 12 -1.52 -14.48 -0.27
N ARG A 13 -0.76 -13.51 -0.79
CA ARG A 13 -0.84 -12.10 -0.37
C ARG A 13 -2.05 -11.40 -0.97
N GLY A 14 -2.40 -10.26 -0.40
CA GLY A 14 -3.50 -9.43 -0.91
C GLY A 14 -3.29 -8.94 -2.34
N TYR A 15 -2.03 -8.71 -2.74
CA TYR A 15 -1.65 -8.24 -4.08
C TYR A 15 -1.37 -9.38 -5.08
N LYS A 16 -2.00 -10.54 -4.93
CA LYS A 16 -1.87 -11.64 -5.90
C LYS A 16 -2.59 -11.31 -7.22
N ILE A 17 -2.16 -11.95 -8.29
CA ILE A 17 -2.80 -11.85 -9.60
C ILE A 17 -4.30 -12.20 -9.48
N GLY A 18 -5.13 -11.39 -10.12
CA GLY A 18 -6.60 -11.49 -10.10
C GLY A 18 -7.29 -10.74 -8.95
N ASN A 19 -6.56 -10.28 -7.92
CA ASN A 19 -7.18 -9.48 -6.86
C ASN A 19 -7.38 -8.03 -7.31
N ASN A 20 -8.50 -7.45 -6.87
CA ASN A 20 -8.74 -6.01 -6.96
C ASN A 20 -8.39 -5.36 -5.63
N ILE A 21 -7.39 -4.49 -5.64
CA ILE A 21 -6.86 -3.81 -4.45
C ILE A 21 -7.93 -2.90 -3.84
N ALA A 22 -8.65 -2.13 -4.68
CA ALA A 22 -9.69 -1.22 -4.20
C ALA A 22 -10.83 -1.97 -3.51
N ALA A 23 -11.26 -3.10 -4.06
CA ALA A 23 -12.30 -3.93 -3.46
C ALA A 23 -11.87 -4.52 -2.11
N LEU A 24 -10.62 -4.99 -2.00
CA LEU A 24 -10.08 -5.51 -0.73
C LEU A 24 -9.93 -4.43 0.35
N LEU A 25 -9.57 -3.21 -0.03
CA LEU A 25 -9.53 -2.07 0.89
C LEU A 25 -10.92 -1.69 1.38
N GLU A 26 -11.91 -1.68 0.49
CA GLU A 26 -13.29 -1.39 0.85
C GLU A 26 -13.87 -2.47 1.77
N GLU A 27 -13.59 -3.74 1.50
CA GLU A 27 -13.95 -4.86 2.38
C GLU A 27 -13.34 -4.69 3.78
N ALA A 28 -12.06 -4.33 3.87
CA ALA A 28 -11.38 -4.09 5.14
C ALA A 28 -11.97 -2.89 5.90
N ARG A 29 -12.37 -1.85 5.18
CA ARG A 29 -13.00 -0.66 5.76
C ARG A 29 -14.39 -0.96 6.31
N MET A 30 -15.18 -1.74 5.59
CA MET A 30 -16.55 -2.09 5.98
C MET A 30 -16.58 -3.12 7.13
N ASN A 31 -15.57 -3.97 7.20
CA ASN A 31 -15.50 -5.05 8.21
C ASN A 31 -14.13 -5.00 8.93
N PRO A 32 -13.87 -3.99 9.76
CA PRO A 32 -12.57 -3.85 10.41
C PRO A 32 -12.28 -5.04 11.35
N GLU A 33 -11.03 -5.48 11.39
CA GLU A 33 -10.57 -6.60 12.24
C GLU A 33 -10.80 -6.30 13.72
N PHE A 34 -10.65 -5.03 14.08
CA PHE A 34 -10.85 -4.57 15.46
C PHE A 34 -11.75 -3.36 15.50
N VAL A 35 -12.67 -3.37 16.44
CA VAL A 35 -13.47 -2.20 16.82
C VAL A 35 -12.95 -1.67 18.14
N TYR A 36 -12.69 -0.39 18.21
CA TYR A 36 -12.26 0.29 19.42
C TYR A 36 -13.46 1.01 20.04
N THR A 37 -13.72 0.74 21.31
CA THR A 37 -14.73 1.44 22.09
C THR A 37 -14.03 2.19 23.21
N THR A 38 -14.26 3.49 23.30
CA THR A 38 -13.77 4.31 24.40
C THR A 38 -14.80 4.28 25.51
N GLU A 39 -14.41 3.84 26.68
CA GLU A 39 -15.19 3.85 27.92
C GLU A 39 -14.68 5.03 28.76
N LEU A 40 -15.59 5.90 29.18
CA LEU A 40 -15.32 7.05 30.04
C LEU A 40 -15.74 6.71 31.46
N ILE A 41 -14.83 6.85 32.40
CA ILE A 41 -15.08 6.55 33.82
C ILE A 41 -15.39 7.86 34.53
N TYR A 42 -16.54 7.94 35.14
CA TYR A 42 -16.98 9.08 35.95
C TYR A 42 -17.23 8.64 37.39
N THR A 43 -17.03 9.55 38.32
CA THR A 43 -17.26 9.33 39.75
C THR A 43 -18.27 10.31 40.28
N ARG A 44 -19.08 9.83 41.23
CA ARG A 44 -20.02 10.64 42.04
C ARG A 44 -20.16 10.00 43.41
N ASP A 45 -19.93 10.76 44.43
CA ASP A 45 -20.08 10.32 45.85
C ASP A 45 -19.33 9.03 46.21
N GLY A 46 -18.16 8.82 45.54
CA GLY A 46 -17.34 7.61 45.72
C GLY A 46 -17.76 6.41 44.88
N GLU A 47 -18.81 6.54 44.07
CA GLU A 47 -19.27 5.53 43.12
C GLU A 47 -18.66 5.78 41.74
N GLU A 48 -18.12 4.73 41.11
CA GLU A 48 -17.59 4.80 39.74
C GLU A 48 -18.58 4.20 38.74
N LYS A 49 -18.79 4.89 37.61
CA LYS A 49 -19.65 4.41 36.53
C LYS A 49 -19.03 4.65 35.19
N ILE A 50 -19.23 3.70 34.27
CA ILE A 50 -18.75 3.76 32.90
C ILE A 50 -19.81 4.37 31.99
N PHE A 51 -19.41 5.33 31.18
CA PHE A 51 -20.23 5.96 30.15
C PHE A 51 -19.56 5.83 28.78
N LEU A 52 -20.35 5.87 27.73
CA LEU A 52 -19.86 5.94 26.36
C LEU A 52 -19.81 7.39 25.89
N PRO A 53 -18.95 7.74 24.90
CA PRO A 53 -18.88 9.12 24.40
C PRO A 53 -20.22 9.68 23.91
N ASP A 54 -21.13 8.83 23.42
CA ASP A 54 -22.42 9.21 22.88
C ASP A 54 -23.50 9.35 23.98
N SER A 55 -23.18 9.02 25.23
CA SER A 55 -24.12 9.05 26.36
C SER A 55 -23.42 9.51 27.63
N LEU A 56 -23.01 10.78 27.65
CA LEU A 56 -22.32 11.39 28.78
C LEU A 56 -23.32 11.59 29.96
N PRO A 57 -22.83 11.51 31.20
CA PRO A 57 -23.65 11.79 32.37
C PRO A 57 -23.95 13.31 32.50
N ASP A 58 -24.87 13.62 33.40
CA ASP A 58 -25.13 15.00 33.78
C ASP A 58 -23.97 15.61 34.59
N SER A 59 -24.08 16.91 34.89
CA SER A 59 -23.06 17.70 35.58
C SER A 59 -22.76 17.31 37.03
N THR A 60 -23.50 16.34 37.61
CA THR A 60 -23.24 15.83 38.96
C THR A 60 -22.12 14.77 38.99
N TRP A 61 -21.72 14.27 37.83
CA TRP A 61 -20.63 13.31 37.69
C TRP A 61 -19.35 14.01 37.32
N THR A 62 -18.23 13.58 37.89
CA THR A 62 -16.89 14.11 37.60
C THR A 62 -16.13 13.09 36.80
N PHE A 63 -15.51 13.51 35.67
CA PHE A 63 -14.65 12.66 34.88
C PHE A 63 -13.44 12.22 35.71
N ALA A 64 -13.16 10.93 35.73
CA ALA A 64 -12.06 10.33 36.47
C ALA A 64 -10.97 9.78 35.50
N ASP A 65 -11.37 9.00 34.49
CA ASP A 65 -10.41 8.34 33.58
C ASP A 65 -11.10 7.93 32.27
N SER A 66 -10.31 7.54 31.29
CA SER A 66 -10.79 6.92 30.05
C SER A 66 -9.96 5.71 29.70
N ARG A 67 -10.60 4.67 29.18
CA ARG A 67 -9.93 3.49 28.67
C ARG A 67 -10.47 3.08 27.32
N THR A 68 -9.58 2.62 26.44
CA THR A 68 -9.97 2.05 25.15
C THR A 68 -10.04 0.54 25.26
N ARG A 69 -11.20 -0.02 24.92
CA ARG A 69 -11.41 -1.46 24.84
C ARG A 69 -11.43 -1.87 23.37
N THR A 70 -10.68 -2.90 23.04
CA THR A 70 -10.66 -3.47 21.70
C THR A 70 -11.56 -4.69 21.65
N THR A 71 -12.45 -4.74 20.66
CA THR A 71 -13.28 -5.90 20.37
C THR A 71 -12.83 -6.47 19.03
N ALA A 72 -12.39 -7.73 19.00
CA ALA A 72 -12.04 -8.40 17.76
C ALA A 72 -13.31 -8.72 16.96
N THR A 73 -13.32 -8.37 15.67
CA THR A 73 -14.43 -8.72 14.77
C THR A 73 -14.24 -10.08 14.10
N GLY A 74 -13.04 -10.64 14.18
CA GLY A 74 -12.72 -11.99 13.71
C GLY A 74 -12.28 -12.09 12.24
N VAL A 75 -12.31 -11.00 11.48
CA VAL A 75 -11.89 -11.01 10.07
C VAL A 75 -10.53 -10.36 9.91
N ARG A 76 -9.53 -11.14 9.54
CA ARG A 76 -8.20 -10.64 9.21
C ARG A 76 -8.09 -10.34 7.72
N HIS A 77 -7.91 -9.07 7.38
CA HIS A 77 -7.77 -8.64 6.00
C HIS A 77 -6.33 -8.77 5.50
N LYS A 78 -6.20 -9.06 4.19
CA LYS A 78 -4.89 -9.18 3.51
C LYS A 78 -4.29 -7.84 3.15
N ILE A 79 -5.13 -6.85 2.90
CA ILE A 79 -4.77 -5.46 2.65
C ILE A 79 -5.66 -4.63 3.56
N THR A 80 -5.05 -3.81 4.41
CA THR A 80 -5.75 -2.88 5.31
C THR A 80 -5.40 -1.44 5.00
N ASP A 81 -4.29 -1.24 4.29
CA ASP A 81 -3.79 0.07 3.89
C ASP A 81 -3.06 -0.04 2.55
N PHE A 82 -3.29 0.94 1.69
CA PHE A 82 -2.58 1.15 0.43
C PHE A 82 -2.55 2.65 0.16
N SER A 83 -1.45 3.27 0.48
CA SER A 83 -1.25 4.70 0.31
C SER A 83 -0.06 4.95 -0.60
N VAL A 84 -0.30 5.69 -1.68
CA VAL A 84 0.72 6.09 -2.65
C VAL A 84 0.70 7.59 -2.77
N LEU A 85 1.87 8.22 -2.65
CA LEU A 85 2.06 9.66 -2.65
C LEU A 85 2.94 10.09 -3.82
N ASP A 86 2.70 11.29 -4.33
CA ASP A 86 3.63 11.96 -5.25
C ASP A 86 4.81 12.60 -4.50
N ASN A 87 5.75 13.18 -5.24
CA ASN A 87 6.93 13.88 -4.68
C ASN A 87 6.58 15.14 -3.87
N SER A 88 5.34 15.63 -3.98
CA SER A 88 4.83 16.76 -3.20
C SER A 88 4.06 16.32 -1.94
N GLY A 89 3.91 14.99 -1.72
CA GLY A 89 3.17 14.42 -0.61
C GLY A 89 1.66 14.32 -0.84
N ASN A 90 1.17 14.60 -2.06
CA ASN A 90 -0.24 14.42 -2.37
C ASN A 90 -0.56 12.97 -2.64
N SER A 91 -1.74 12.51 -2.20
CA SER A 91 -2.19 11.15 -2.49
C SER A 91 -2.57 10.99 -3.96
N VAL A 92 -1.96 10.00 -4.62
CA VAL A 92 -2.29 9.55 -5.97
C VAL A 92 -2.96 8.17 -5.97
N THR A 93 -3.27 7.66 -4.79
CA THR A 93 -3.85 6.32 -4.58
C THR A 93 -5.10 6.08 -5.43
N ASP A 94 -6.05 7.00 -5.35
CA ASP A 94 -7.31 6.90 -6.08
C ASP A 94 -7.13 6.95 -7.60
N SER A 95 -6.22 7.80 -8.08
CA SER A 95 -5.90 7.88 -9.52
C SER A 95 -5.34 6.56 -10.03
N ILE A 96 -4.43 5.93 -9.27
CA ILE A 96 -3.83 4.64 -9.61
C ILE A 96 -4.87 3.52 -9.60
N LEU A 97 -5.73 3.47 -8.57
CA LEU A 97 -6.70 2.38 -8.42
C LEU A 97 -7.91 2.49 -9.37
N LYS A 98 -8.19 3.69 -9.88
CA LYS A 98 -9.31 3.95 -10.80
C LYS A 98 -8.88 4.11 -12.26
N ASP A 99 -7.59 3.96 -12.55
CA ASP A 99 -7.07 4.09 -13.92
C ASP A 99 -7.65 2.99 -14.81
N LYS A 100 -8.32 3.40 -15.88
CA LYS A 100 -8.97 2.51 -16.84
C LYS A 100 -8.00 1.88 -17.83
N GLU A 101 -6.81 2.45 -17.93
CA GLU A 101 -5.77 1.93 -18.79
C GLU A 101 -4.91 0.89 -18.05
N THR A 102 -4.24 0.07 -18.83
CA THR A 102 -3.33 -0.93 -18.26
C THR A 102 -2.00 -0.27 -17.89
N ALA A 103 -1.72 -0.11 -16.63
CA ALA A 103 -0.51 0.49 -16.11
C ALA A 103 0.62 -0.54 -15.93
N LEU A 104 1.84 -0.15 -16.31
CA LEU A 104 3.07 -0.85 -15.97
C LEU A 104 3.69 -0.21 -14.72
N VAL A 105 3.86 -0.98 -13.66
CA VAL A 105 4.33 -0.51 -12.35
C VAL A 105 5.67 -1.14 -12.00
N LEU A 106 6.71 -0.35 -11.89
CA LEU A 106 8.02 -0.78 -11.38
C LEU A 106 8.02 -0.63 -9.85
N LEU A 107 8.30 -1.71 -9.13
CA LEU A 107 8.30 -1.75 -7.67
C LEU A 107 9.73 -1.78 -7.14
N ILE A 108 10.09 -0.81 -6.29
CA ILE A 108 11.44 -0.62 -5.77
C ILE A 108 11.39 -0.55 -4.23
N ALA A 109 11.92 -1.57 -3.57
CA ALA A 109 11.98 -1.61 -2.11
C ALA A 109 13.33 -1.14 -1.54
N SER A 110 14.44 -1.27 -2.29
CA SER A 110 15.78 -0.84 -1.88
C SER A 110 16.68 -0.59 -3.09
N GLU A 111 17.73 0.20 -2.90
CA GLU A 111 18.76 0.46 -3.92
C GLU A 111 19.66 -0.75 -4.18
N GLU A 112 19.92 -1.55 -3.16
CA GLU A 112 20.92 -2.63 -3.19
C GLU A 112 20.74 -3.63 -4.33
N ASN A 113 19.54 -3.77 -4.86
CA ASN A 113 19.20 -4.72 -5.90
C ASN A 113 18.92 -4.05 -7.26
N LEU A 114 19.06 -2.73 -7.36
CA LEU A 114 18.94 -2.00 -8.62
C LEU A 114 20.22 -2.19 -9.45
N GLN A 115 20.20 -3.19 -10.31
CA GLN A 115 21.33 -3.48 -11.18
C GLN A 115 21.11 -2.82 -12.55
N ALA A 116 22.12 -2.12 -13.05
CA ALA A 116 22.10 -1.45 -14.34
C ALA A 116 21.59 -2.37 -15.48
N LYS A 117 22.04 -3.63 -15.50
CA LYS A 117 21.62 -4.61 -16.51
C LYS A 117 20.11 -4.90 -16.45
N VAL A 118 19.54 -4.98 -15.26
CA VAL A 118 18.10 -5.23 -15.07
C VAL A 118 17.29 -4.02 -15.52
N LEU A 119 17.71 -2.83 -15.10
CA LEU A 119 17.04 -1.58 -15.47
C LEU A 119 17.14 -1.33 -16.99
N ALA A 120 18.30 -1.54 -17.59
CA ALA A 120 18.47 -1.39 -19.04
C ALA A 120 17.58 -2.35 -19.86
N SER A 121 17.22 -3.52 -19.31
CA SER A 121 16.29 -4.44 -19.98
C SER A 121 14.84 -3.96 -19.98
N LEU A 122 14.49 -3.00 -19.12
CA LEU A 122 13.15 -2.41 -19.04
C LEU A 122 12.92 -1.25 -20.02
N GLU A 123 14.01 -0.63 -20.48
CA GLU A 123 13.93 0.56 -21.33
C GLU A 123 13.07 0.34 -22.58
N PRO A 124 13.22 -0.75 -23.37
CA PRO A 124 12.39 -0.98 -24.55
C PRO A 124 10.89 -1.08 -24.20
N LEU A 125 10.55 -1.71 -23.08
CA LEU A 125 9.17 -1.84 -22.63
C LEU A 125 8.60 -0.48 -22.20
N ILE A 126 9.39 0.34 -21.54
CA ILE A 126 9.00 1.69 -21.11
C ILE A 126 8.84 2.61 -22.32
N ALA A 127 9.75 2.52 -23.31
CA ALA A 127 9.66 3.27 -24.56
C ALA A 127 8.37 2.92 -25.33
N GLU A 128 8.04 1.65 -25.44
CA GLU A 128 6.79 1.20 -26.05
C GLU A 128 5.56 1.79 -25.34
N ARG A 129 5.55 1.76 -24.01
CA ARG A 129 4.45 2.36 -23.22
C ARG A 129 4.32 3.85 -23.46
N ARG A 130 5.45 4.56 -23.52
CA ARG A 130 5.49 6.00 -23.81
C ARG A 130 4.94 6.31 -25.19
N GLU A 131 5.32 5.55 -26.21
CA GLU A 131 4.84 5.73 -27.58
C GLU A 131 3.34 5.46 -27.71
N GLN A 132 2.82 4.49 -26.97
CA GLN A 132 1.40 4.15 -26.96
C GLN A 132 0.56 5.08 -26.07
N GLY A 133 1.17 5.98 -25.30
CA GLY A 133 0.48 6.84 -24.32
C GLY A 133 -0.15 6.07 -23.16
N LEU A 134 0.35 4.86 -22.86
CA LEU A 134 -0.16 4.02 -21.77
C LEU A 134 0.55 4.36 -20.45
N PRO A 135 -0.13 4.23 -19.29
CA PRO A 135 0.44 4.53 -17.99
C PRO A 135 1.65 3.64 -17.65
N TYR A 136 2.73 4.26 -17.18
CA TYR A 136 3.90 3.60 -16.61
C TYR A 136 4.49 4.48 -15.52
N TYR A 137 4.87 3.89 -14.39
CA TYR A 137 5.42 4.61 -13.23
C TYR A 137 6.13 3.64 -12.28
N ALA A 138 6.99 4.18 -11.42
CA ALA A 138 7.56 3.44 -10.30
C ALA A 138 6.78 3.73 -9.00
N ILE A 139 6.65 2.72 -8.15
CA ILE A 139 6.29 2.88 -6.73
C ILE A 139 7.50 2.45 -5.91
N SER A 140 8.07 3.39 -5.17
CA SER A 140 9.29 3.21 -4.41
C SER A 140 9.05 3.33 -2.92
N ALA A 141 9.78 2.53 -2.14
CA ALA A 141 9.89 2.71 -0.70
C ALA A 141 11.01 3.70 -0.30
N LEU A 142 11.78 4.17 -1.27
CA LEU A 142 12.79 5.20 -1.11
C LEU A 142 12.18 6.59 -1.37
N GLN A 143 12.94 7.64 -1.06
CA GLN A 143 12.50 9.00 -1.41
C GLN A 143 12.35 9.13 -2.93
N GLY A 144 11.24 9.70 -3.35
CA GLY A 144 10.87 9.74 -4.77
C GLY A 144 11.88 10.50 -5.64
N VAL A 145 12.39 11.65 -5.17
CA VAL A 145 13.41 12.44 -5.89
C VAL A 145 14.69 11.63 -6.09
N THR A 146 15.21 11.01 -5.02
CA THR A 146 16.40 10.15 -5.08
C THR A 146 16.20 8.96 -6.02
N THR A 147 15.03 8.33 -5.98
CA THR A 147 14.70 7.22 -6.87
C THR A 147 14.63 7.67 -8.32
N GLN A 148 14.07 8.84 -8.59
CA GLN A 148 13.97 9.38 -9.95
C GLN A 148 15.35 9.71 -10.53
N GLU A 149 16.22 10.35 -9.76
CA GLU A 149 17.61 10.63 -10.14
C GLU A 149 18.35 9.33 -10.45
N LEU A 150 18.21 8.33 -9.59
CA LEU A 150 18.82 7.01 -9.78
C LEU A 150 18.32 6.32 -11.05
N LEU A 151 17.03 6.35 -11.35
CA LEU A 151 16.48 5.78 -12.58
C LEU A 151 16.99 6.50 -13.83
N LEU A 152 17.10 7.83 -13.77
CA LEU A 152 17.65 8.65 -14.86
C LEU A 152 19.12 8.33 -15.16
N GLU A 153 19.95 8.03 -14.14
CA GLU A 153 21.33 7.57 -14.33
C GLU A 153 21.42 6.28 -15.15
N TYR A 154 20.37 5.45 -15.09
CA TYR A 154 20.26 4.23 -15.90
C TYR A 154 19.47 4.42 -17.21
N GLY A 155 19.17 5.66 -17.59
CA GLY A 155 18.45 5.99 -18.82
C GLY A 155 16.94 5.76 -18.76
N ILE A 156 16.38 5.54 -17.56
CA ILE A 156 14.94 5.32 -17.35
C ILE A 156 14.30 6.63 -16.90
N ASP A 157 13.50 7.22 -17.78
CA ASP A 157 12.67 8.39 -17.45
C ASP A 157 11.22 7.94 -17.23
N MET A 158 10.79 7.94 -15.97
CA MET A 158 9.44 7.56 -15.58
C MET A 158 9.00 8.29 -14.30
N PRO A 159 7.69 8.58 -14.13
CA PRO A 159 7.16 9.11 -12.88
C PRO A 159 7.47 8.18 -11.71
N VAL A 160 7.86 8.75 -10.56
CA VAL A 160 8.11 8.00 -9.32
C VAL A 160 7.13 8.45 -8.25
N TYR A 161 6.43 7.50 -7.68
CA TYR A 161 5.56 7.67 -6.52
C TYR A 161 6.14 6.93 -5.32
N MET A 162 5.71 7.31 -4.12
CA MET A 162 6.20 6.75 -2.87
C MET A 162 5.11 5.93 -2.17
N ALA A 163 5.52 4.80 -1.59
CA ALA A 163 4.71 4.03 -0.67
C ALA A 163 5.59 3.51 0.48
N ASP A 164 4.98 3.11 1.59
CA ASP A 164 5.73 2.53 2.68
C ASP A 164 6.40 1.19 2.29
N LEU A 165 7.53 0.89 2.94
CA LEU A 165 8.33 -0.31 2.65
C LEU A 165 7.53 -1.61 2.80
N LYS A 166 6.65 -1.69 3.82
CA LYS A 166 5.83 -2.88 4.06
C LYS A 166 4.85 -3.11 2.91
N THR A 167 4.24 -2.03 2.41
CA THR A 167 3.35 -2.09 1.24
C THR A 167 4.11 -2.59 0.02
N VAL A 168 5.25 -1.97 -0.35
CA VAL A 168 6.04 -2.40 -1.51
C VAL A 168 6.49 -3.86 -1.39
N LEU A 169 7.02 -4.29 -0.24
CA LEU A 169 7.44 -5.69 0.00
C LEU A 169 6.25 -6.67 0.00
N THR A 170 5.03 -6.20 0.33
CA THR A 170 3.82 -7.02 0.26
C THR A 170 3.30 -7.13 -1.17
N MET A 171 3.43 -6.06 -1.96
CA MET A 171 3.10 -6.07 -3.37
C MET A 171 3.97 -7.06 -4.14
N ILE A 172 5.29 -7.02 -3.91
CA ILE A 172 6.24 -7.92 -4.59
C ILE A 172 7.44 -8.19 -3.69
N ARG A 173 7.95 -9.44 -3.70
CA ARG A 173 9.16 -9.81 -2.95
C ARG A 173 10.45 -9.57 -3.74
N SER A 174 10.33 -9.56 -5.06
CA SER A 174 11.47 -9.27 -5.94
C SER A 174 11.69 -7.77 -6.02
N THR A 175 12.92 -7.30 -5.86
CA THR A 175 13.29 -5.89 -6.00
C THR A 175 14.48 -5.78 -6.96
N PRO A 176 14.36 -5.03 -8.05
CA PRO A 176 13.12 -4.48 -8.60
C PRO A 176 12.16 -5.57 -9.07
N GLY A 177 10.89 -5.24 -9.14
CA GLY A 177 9.86 -6.13 -9.67
C GLY A 177 8.87 -5.37 -10.52
N LEU A 178 8.22 -6.05 -11.46
CA LEU A 178 7.18 -5.48 -12.31
C LEU A 178 5.81 -5.98 -11.91
N MET A 179 4.83 -5.09 -11.97
CA MET A 179 3.42 -5.40 -11.83
C MET A 179 2.63 -4.74 -12.96
N VAL A 180 1.65 -5.45 -13.47
CA VAL A 180 0.69 -4.89 -14.45
C VAL A 180 -0.64 -4.77 -13.75
N MET A 181 -1.23 -3.58 -13.80
CA MET A 181 -2.50 -3.28 -13.14
C MET A 181 -3.48 -2.59 -14.09
N LYS A 182 -4.77 -2.79 -13.84
CA LYS A 182 -5.87 -2.07 -14.49
C LYS A 182 -7.05 -1.97 -13.53
N GLU A 183 -7.59 -0.77 -13.33
CA GLU A 183 -8.74 -0.52 -12.43
C GLU A 183 -8.57 -1.18 -11.04
N GLY A 184 -7.35 -1.09 -10.49
CA GLY A 184 -7.00 -1.70 -9.21
C GLY A 184 -6.83 -3.21 -9.23
N VAL A 185 -7.05 -3.89 -10.36
CA VAL A 185 -6.84 -5.33 -10.52
C VAL A 185 -5.39 -5.63 -10.89
N VAL A 186 -4.76 -6.53 -10.16
CA VAL A 186 -3.42 -7.03 -10.48
C VAL A 186 -3.54 -8.06 -11.59
N LEU A 187 -3.06 -7.72 -12.80
CA LEU A 187 -3.14 -8.58 -13.98
C LEU A 187 -1.94 -9.51 -14.12
N ALA A 188 -0.74 -9.01 -13.84
CA ALA A 188 0.50 -9.78 -13.92
C ALA A 188 1.54 -9.28 -12.92
N LYS A 189 2.51 -10.14 -12.61
CA LYS A 189 3.68 -9.82 -11.77
C LYS A 189 4.89 -10.56 -12.28
N TYR A 190 6.05 -9.90 -12.27
CA TYR A 190 7.31 -10.45 -12.72
C TYR A 190 8.43 -10.09 -11.74
N GLY A 191 9.22 -11.06 -11.34
CA GLY A 191 10.46 -10.83 -10.61
C GLY A 191 11.55 -10.31 -11.57
N PHE A 192 12.60 -9.69 -11.05
CA PHE A 192 13.66 -9.09 -11.89
C PHE A 192 14.46 -10.11 -12.75
N ARG A 193 14.23 -11.39 -12.58
CA ARG A 193 14.80 -12.45 -13.43
C ARG A 193 13.82 -13.07 -14.41
N ASP A 194 12.57 -12.58 -14.40
CA ASP A 194 11.49 -13.14 -15.21
C ASP A 194 11.24 -12.29 -16.47
N TYR A 195 12.03 -11.19 -16.65
CA TYR A 195 12.01 -10.28 -17.82
C TYR A 195 13.40 -9.88 -18.28
#